data_9a5897ce1242d0c0d12b0a1bcdf4b96f
#
_entry.id   9a5897ce1242d0c0d12b0a1bcdf4b96f
#
_cell.length_a   1.000
_cell.length_b   1.000
_cell.length_c   1.000
_cell.angle_alpha   90.00
_cell.angle_beta   90.00
_cell.angle_gamma   90.00
#
_symmetry.space_group_name_H-M   'P 1'
#
loop_
_entity.id
_entity.type
_entity.pdbx_description
1 polymer ?
#
loop_
_entity_poly.entity_id
_entity_poly.type
_entity_poly.pdbx_seq_one_letter_code
_entity_poly.pdbx_strand_id
1 'polypeptide(L)'
;MKIVSPNEEPAGSGRGGATFTGDVFTYVTMEYTDGAAVTNVCFTPGARTHWHSHENGQMLLVLAGRGWIQSQGETAHVIHAGDTVWVPPNESHWHGATKISYMTHKAISLGNTKWGDEVSESDYGKGVD
;
A
#
# COMPACT_ATOMS: atom_id res chain seq x y z
N MET A 1 -5.27 25.93 -3.23
CA MET A 1 -5.14 24.89 -4.28
C MET A 1 -3.67 24.52 -4.39
N LYS A 2 -3.39 23.25 -4.48
CA LYS A 2 -2.01 22.73 -4.67
C LYS A 2 -2.00 21.81 -5.87
N ILE A 3 -1.06 22.03 -6.78
CA ILE A 3 -0.85 21.17 -7.95
C ILE A 3 0.56 20.61 -7.82
N VAL A 4 0.67 19.30 -7.87
CA VAL A 4 1.95 18.59 -7.87
C VAL A 4 2.13 17.93 -9.21
N SER A 5 3.20 18.27 -9.90
CA SER A 5 3.51 17.76 -11.24
C SER A 5 4.82 16.95 -11.20
N PRO A 6 4.74 15.64 -10.99
CA PRO A 6 5.93 14.80 -10.83
C PRO A 6 6.92 14.88 -12.01
N ASN A 7 6.44 15.25 -13.19
CA ASN A 7 7.28 15.35 -14.38
C ASN A 7 8.18 16.62 -14.41
N GLU A 8 7.90 17.60 -13.57
CA GLU A 8 8.65 18.84 -13.50
C GLU A 8 9.80 18.77 -12.51
N GLU A 9 9.64 17.95 -11.49
CA GLU A 9 10.69 17.65 -10.53
C GLU A 9 10.94 16.14 -10.52
N PRO A 10 12.07 15.68 -11.04
CA PRO A 10 12.38 14.25 -11.02
C PRO A 10 12.66 13.80 -9.59
N ALA A 11 11.61 13.58 -8.83
CA ALA A 11 11.72 12.84 -7.59
C ALA A 11 11.88 11.38 -8.00
N GLY A 12 13.06 10.84 -7.92
CA GLY A 12 13.28 9.42 -8.19
C GLY A 12 12.44 8.53 -7.27
N SER A 13 12.25 7.30 -7.67
CA SER A 13 11.68 6.31 -6.78
C SER A 13 12.65 6.03 -5.63
N GLY A 14 12.12 5.91 -4.42
CA GLY A 14 12.87 5.48 -3.24
C GLY A 14 12.59 4.02 -2.93
N ARG A 15 13.53 3.37 -2.23
CA ARG A 15 13.30 2.03 -1.70
C ARG A 15 12.46 2.14 -0.43
N GLY A 16 11.43 1.29 -0.28
CA GLY A 16 10.64 1.19 0.94
C GLY A 16 11.51 0.82 2.14
N GLY A 17 11.23 1.43 3.28
CA GLY A 17 12.01 1.29 4.49
C GLY A 17 11.50 0.22 5.45
N ALA A 18 11.64 0.49 6.75
CA ALA A 18 11.41 -0.47 7.84
C ALA A 18 9.96 -0.93 8.02
N THR A 19 9.00 -0.34 7.31
CA THR A 19 7.57 -0.70 7.40
C THR A 19 7.12 -1.67 6.31
N PHE A 20 8.08 -2.23 5.57
CA PHE A 20 7.85 -3.20 4.51
C PHE A 20 8.66 -4.45 4.73
N THR A 21 8.14 -5.58 4.26
CA THR A 21 8.88 -6.84 4.10
C THR A 21 9.10 -7.06 2.61
N GLY A 22 10.31 -7.42 2.21
CA GLY A 22 10.67 -7.60 0.81
C GLY A 22 11.04 -6.29 0.13
N ASP A 23 11.26 -6.34 -1.18
CA ASP A 23 11.68 -5.18 -1.96
C ASP A 23 10.47 -4.39 -2.45
N VAL A 24 10.39 -3.15 -2.01
CA VAL A 24 9.30 -2.23 -2.35
C VAL A 24 9.91 -0.91 -2.80
N PHE A 25 9.34 -0.33 -3.85
CA PHE A 25 9.74 0.97 -4.35
C PHE A 25 8.57 1.94 -4.20
N THR A 26 8.85 3.13 -3.69
CA THR A 26 7.85 4.15 -3.44
C THR A 26 8.15 5.41 -4.26
N TYR A 27 7.10 6.08 -4.67
CA TYR A 27 7.17 7.36 -5.35
C TYR A 27 6.09 8.26 -4.76
N VAL A 28 6.51 9.25 -3.97
CA VAL A 28 5.58 10.20 -3.34
C VAL A 28 5.13 11.20 -4.39
N THR A 29 3.83 11.19 -4.70
CA THR A 29 3.24 12.13 -5.66
C THR A 29 2.70 13.38 -4.99
N MET A 30 2.26 13.28 -3.75
CA MET A 30 1.93 14.42 -2.91
C MET A 30 2.26 14.09 -1.46
N GLU A 31 3.17 14.84 -0.87
CA GLU A 31 3.47 14.73 0.55
C GLU A 31 2.23 15.08 1.38
N TYR A 32 2.23 14.63 2.64
CA TYR A 32 1.13 14.88 3.57
C TYR A 32 0.74 16.36 3.56
N THR A 33 -0.48 16.63 3.15
CA THR A 33 -1.03 17.97 2.96
C THR A 33 -2.48 17.97 3.43
N ASP A 34 -2.78 18.79 4.42
CA ASP A 34 -4.15 18.95 4.94
C ASP A 34 -4.85 17.62 5.23
N GLY A 35 -4.12 16.67 5.78
CA GLY A 35 -4.67 15.36 6.17
C GLY A 35 -4.63 14.29 5.10
N ALA A 36 -4.04 14.53 3.93
CA ALA A 36 -3.96 13.55 2.86
C ALA A 36 -2.54 13.43 2.29
N ALA A 37 -2.12 12.21 1.97
CA ALA A 37 -0.88 11.93 1.26
C ALA A 37 -1.17 10.99 0.10
N VAL A 38 -0.45 11.17 -1.01
CA VAL A 38 -0.60 10.31 -2.19
C VAL A 38 0.76 9.73 -2.56
N THR A 39 0.83 8.40 -2.63
CA THR A 39 2.08 7.69 -2.93
C THR A 39 1.80 6.53 -3.88
N ASN A 40 2.61 6.41 -4.92
CA ASN A 40 2.66 5.21 -5.73
C ASN A 40 3.61 4.22 -5.07
N VAL A 41 3.19 2.96 -4.95
CA VAL A 41 3.97 1.91 -4.31
C VAL A 41 4.03 0.71 -5.23
N CYS A 42 5.23 0.25 -5.52
CA CYS A 42 5.47 -0.95 -6.32
C CYS A 42 6.05 -2.04 -5.43
N PHE A 43 5.30 -3.13 -5.29
CA PHE A 43 5.71 -4.32 -4.54
C PHE A 43 6.24 -5.36 -5.51
N THR A 44 7.46 -5.82 -5.29
CA THR A 44 7.96 -7.00 -6.00
C THR A 44 7.28 -8.26 -5.48
N PRO A 45 7.28 -9.38 -6.22
CA PRO A 45 6.64 -10.61 -5.74
C PRO A 45 7.08 -10.98 -4.33
N GLY A 46 6.11 -11.27 -3.47
CA GLY A 46 6.33 -11.59 -2.06
C GLY A 46 6.42 -10.41 -1.11
N ALA A 47 6.58 -9.20 -1.63
CA ALA A 47 6.71 -8.00 -0.79
C ALA A 47 5.35 -7.51 -0.29
N ARG A 48 5.33 -6.96 0.92
CA ARG A 48 4.11 -6.46 1.56
C ARG A 48 4.43 -5.41 2.61
N THR A 49 3.41 -4.65 3.00
CA THR A 49 3.49 -3.74 4.15
C THR A 49 3.49 -4.53 5.46
N HIS A 50 3.88 -3.87 6.53
CA HIS A 50 3.52 -4.31 7.88
C HIS A 50 2.02 -4.07 8.11
N TRP A 51 1.47 -4.64 9.19
CA TRP A 51 0.13 -4.28 9.67
C TRP A 51 0.11 -2.79 9.98
N HIS A 52 -0.95 -2.10 9.58
CA HIS A 52 -1.08 -0.67 9.84
C HIS A 52 -2.54 -0.23 9.73
N SER A 53 -2.80 0.98 10.20
CA SER A 53 -4.10 1.61 10.08
C SER A 53 -3.92 3.10 9.78
N HIS A 54 -4.97 3.70 9.23
CA HIS A 54 -4.99 5.13 8.91
C HIS A 54 -6.13 5.80 9.67
N GLU A 55 -5.84 6.91 10.30
CA GLU A 55 -6.79 7.62 11.17
C GLU A 55 -8.13 7.91 10.48
N ASN A 56 -8.10 8.31 9.22
CA ASN A 56 -9.29 8.66 8.46
C ASN A 56 -9.52 7.75 7.23
N GLY A 57 -8.85 6.62 7.20
CA GLY A 57 -9.00 5.64 6.12
C GLY A 57 -7.95 5.75 5.03
N GLN A 58 -8.02 4.81 4.09
CA GLN A 58 -7.12 4.76 2.94
C GLN A 58 -7.87 4.29 1.71
N MET A 59 -7.59 4.91 0.57
CA MET A 59 -8.05 4.43 -0.73
C MET A 59 -6.86 3.92 -1.52
N LEU A 60 -6.99 2.72 -2.08
CA LEU A 60 -6.00 2.15 -2.98
C LEU A 60 -6.57 2.04 -4.38
N LEU A 61 -5.83 2.51 -5.35
CA LEU A 61 -6.13 2.34 -6.77
C LEU A 61 -5.07 1.43 -7.35
N VAL A 62 -5.43 0.19 -7.68
CA VAL A 62 -4.49 -0.79 -8.22
C VAL A 62 -4.23 -0.46 -9.69
N LEU A 63 -2.97 -0.19 -10.01
CA LEU A 63 -2.56 0.28 -11.34
C LEU A 63 -2.03 -0.84 -12.23
N ALA A 64 -1.37 -1.83 -11.64
CA ALA A 64 -0.75 -2.92 -12.40
C ALA A 64 -0.53 -4.14 -11.50
N GLY A 65 -0.47 -5.30 -12.13
CA GLY A 65 -0.17 -6.54 -11.45
C GLY A 65 -1.32 -7.09 -10.60
N ARG A 66 -0.95 -7.87 -9.61
CA ARG A 66 -1.90 -8.54 -8.72
C ARG A 66 -1.35 -8.63 -7.31
N GLY A 67 -2.19 -8.36 -6.34
CA GLY A 67 -1.80 -8.39 -4.95
C GLY A 67 -2.85 -8.97 -4.03
N TRP A 68 -2.53 -8.92 -2.76
CA TRP A 68 -3.42 -9.32 -1.68
C TRP A 68 -3.62 -8.16 -0.71
N ILE A 69 -4.80 -8.12 -0.11
CA ILE A 69 -5.12 -7.22 1.00
C ILE A 69 -5.89 -8.02 2.06
N GLN A 70 -5.58 -7.77 3.32
CA GLN A 70 -6.24 -8.43 4.43
C GLN A 70 -6.48 -7.45 5.57
N SER A 71 -7.71 -7.40 6.06
CA SER A 71 -8.03 -6.75 7.31
C SER A 71 -7.87 -7.75 8.46
N GLN A 72 -7.47 -7.25 9.61
CA GLN A 72 -7.22 -8.10 10.78
C GLN A 72 -8.48 -8.88 11.16
N GLY A 73 -8.34 -10.19 11.31
CA GLY A 73 -9.44 -11.09 11.65
C GLY A 73 -10.29 -11.54 10.46
N GLU A 74 -9.97 -11.09 9.25
CA GLU A 74 -10.70 -11.46 8.03
C GLU A 74 -9.84 -12.28 7.07
N THR A 75 -10.46 -12.80 6.03
CA THR A 75 -9.76 -13.49 4.94
C THR A 75 -9.07 -12.49 4.03
N ALA A 76 -7.93 -12.86 3.47
CA ALA A 76 -7.27 -12.05 2.46
C ALA A 76 -8.08 -12.05 1.15
N HIS A 77 -8.06 -10.91 0.47
CA HIS A 77 -8.69 -10.74 -0.83
C HIS A 77 -7.64 -10.50 -1.89
N VAL A 78 -7.86 -11.05 -3.08
CA VAL A 78 -7.04 -10.75 -4.27
C VAL A 78 -7.51 -9.40 -4.84
N ILE A 79 -6.55 -8.56 -5.16
CA ILE A 79 -6.80 -7.28 -5.84
C ILE A 79 -6.02 -7.24 -7.14
N HIS A 80 -6.62 -6.65 -8.18
CA HIS A 80 -6.10 -6.62 -9.55
C HIS A 80 -6.05 -5.20 -10.09
N ALA A 81 -5.31 -5.02 -11.16
CA ALA A 81 -5.30 -3.75 -11.90
C ALA A 81 -6.73 -3.30 -12.23
N GLY A 82 -7.05 -2.06 -11.91
CA GLY A 82 -8.38 -1.46 -12.07
C GLY A 82 -9.24 -1.49 -10.80
N ASP A 83 -8.88 -2.27 -9.81
CA ASP A 83 -9.62 -2.30 -8.54
C ASP A 83 -9.41 -1.04 -7.74
N THR A 84 -10.48 -0.60 -7.07
CA THR A 84 -10.44 0.43 -6.05
C THR A 84 -10.79 -0.20 -4.72
N VAL A 85 -9.94 0.01 -3.73
CA VAL A 85 -10.14 -0.51 -2.37
C VAL A 85 -10.35 0.65 -1.42
N TRP A 86 -11.36 0.57 -0.59
CA TRP A 86 -11.54 1.48 0.52
C TRP A 86 -11.28 0.75 1.84
N VAL A 87 -10.34 1.26 2.61
CA VAL A 87 -10.06 0.79 3.97
C VAL A 87 -10.60 1.83 4.95
N PRO A 88 -11.58 1.46 5.79
CA PRO A 88 -12.18 2.41 6.73
C PRO A 88 -11.19 2.96 7.76
N PRO A 89 -11.52 4.08 8.40
CA PRO A 89 -10.72 4.64 9.49
C PRO A 89 -10.38 3.61 10.56
N ASN A 90 -9.11 3.60 10.95
CA ASN A 90 -8.56 2.79 12.05
C ASN A 90 -8.65 1.27 11.85
N GLU A 91 -8.97 0.79 10.65
CA GLU A 91 -8.98 -0.64 10.36
C GLU A 91 -7.55 -1.13 10.13
N SER A 92 -7.10 -2.04 10.98
CA SER A 92 -5.78 -2.66 10.84
C SER A 92 -5.76 -3.61 9.65
N HIS A 93 -4.81 -3.42 8.75
CA HIS A 93 -4.72 -4.18 7.51
C HIS A 93 -3.27 -4.23 7.01
N TRP A 94 -3.04 -5.08 6.03
CA TRP A 94 -1.82 -5.06 5.22
C TRP A 94 -2.19 -5.28 3.76
N HIS A 95 -1.32 -4.86 2.86
CA HIS A 95 -1.40 -5.13 1.43
C HIS A 95 -0.02 -5.35 0.84
N GLY A 96 0.01 -6.05 -0.28
CA GLY A 96 1.26 -6.37 -0.95
C GLY A 96 1.02 -7.18 -2.22
N ALA A 97 2.12 -7.59 -2.84
CA ALA A 97 2.10 -8.42 -4.04
C ALA A 97 1.76 -9.87 -3.71
N THR A 98 1.29 -10.63 -4.70
CA THR A 98 1.22 -12.09 -4.58
C THR A 98 2.63 -12.67 -4.63
N LYS A 99 2.75 -13.99 -4.41
CA LYS A 99 4.04 -14.67 -4.46
C LYS A 99 4.67 -14.67 -5.85
N ILE A 100 3.85 -14.56 -6.89
CA ILE A 100 4.28 -14.74 -8.28
C ILE A 100 4.12 -13.50 -9.16
N SER A 101 3.44 -12.47 -8.68
CA SER A 101 3.20 -11.24 -9.44
C SER A 101 3.64 -10.03 -8.63
N TYR A 102 4.20 -9.03 -9.30
CA TYR A 102 4.32 -7.70 -8.70
C TYR A 102 2.95 -7.04 -8.61
N MET A 103 2.85 -6.01 -7.78
CA MET A 103 1.67 -5.14 -7.74
C MET A 103 2.09 -3.70 -7.55
N THR A 104 1.49 -2.82 -8.34
CA THR A 104 1.63 -1.37 -8.16
C THR A 104 0.28 -0.76 -7.86
N HIS A 105 0.22 0.07 -6.83
CA HIS A 105 -0.98 0.83 -6.54
C HIS A 105 -0.65 2.29 -6.22
N LYS A 106 -1.64 3.15 -6.36
CA LYS A 106 -1.65 4.49 -5.79
C LYS A 106 -2.38 4.43 -4.47
N ALA A 107 -1.74 4.92 -3.41
CA ALA A 107 -2.34 5.01 -2.09
C ALA A 107 -2.69 6.46 -1.79
N ILE A 108 -3.94 6.69 -1.42
CA ILE A 108 -4.42 7.96 -0.88
C ILE A 108 -4.70 7.70 0.60
N SER A 109 -3.80 8.17 1.46
CA SER A 109 -3.83 7.92 2.90
C SER A 109 -4.30 9.15 3.64
N LEU A 110 -5.29 8.98 4.52
CA LEU A 110 -5.99 10.06 5.18
C LEU A 110 -5.71 10.03 6.70
N GLY A 111 -5.24 11.15 7.22
CA GLY A 111 -4.85 11.27 8.62
C GLY A 111 -3.51 10.61 8.92
N ASN A 112 -3.23 10.41 10.19
CA ASN A 112 -1.99 9.79 10.64
C ASN A 112 -2.01 8.27 10.43
N THR A 113 -0.85 7.71 10.11
CA THR A 113 -0.68 6.25 9.97
C THR A 113 -0.13 5.68 11.28
N LYS A 114 -0.73 4.60 11.74
CA LYS A 114 -0.25 3.83 12.88
C LYS A 114 0.34 2.51 12.38
N TRP A 115 1.64 2.34 12.53
CA TRP A 115 2.34 1.13 12.12
C TRP A 115 2.36 0.10 13.22
N GLY A 116 2.15 -1.17 12.83
CA GLY A 116 2.21 -2.33 13.71
C GLY A 116 3.32 -3.29 13.30
N ASP A 117 3.14 -4.56 13.64
CA ASP A 117 4.13 -5.61 13.40
C ASP A 117 4.21 -6.00 11.92
N GLU A 118 5.31 -6.66 11.56
CA GLU A 118 5.43 -7.26 10.24
C GLU A 118 4.37 -8.38 10.06
N VAL A 119 3.96 -8.60 8.82
CA VAL A 119 3.09 -9.72 8.48
C VAL A 119 3.94 -10.99 8.43
N SER A 120 3.64 -11.94 9.29
CA SER A 120 4.37 -13.21 9.36
C SER A 120 4.23 -13.99 8.05
N GLU A 121 5.20 -14.87 7.79
CA GLU A 121 5.12 -15.78 6.64
C GLU A 121 3.85 -16.63 6.69
N SER A 122 3.42 -17.01 7.89
CA SER A 122 2.18 -17.79 8.10
C SER A 122 0.95 -16.97 7.67
N ASP A 123 0.84 -15.72 8.09
CA ASP A 123 -0.30 -14.86 7.70
C ASP A 123 -0.28 -14.54 6.21
N TYR A 124 0.89 -14.22 5.68
CA TYR A 124 1.05 -13.96 4.25
C TYR A 124 0.72 -15.21 3.42
N GLY A 125 1.07 -16.39 3.90
CA GLY A 125 0.78 -17.67 3.23
C GLY A 125 -0.70 -18.01 3.15
N LYS A 126 -1.57 -17.33 3.87
CA LYS A 126 -3.03 -17.50 3.80
C LYS A 126 -3.66 -16.69 2.67
N GLY A 127 -2.90 -15.90 1.95
CA GLY A 127 -3.40 -15.21 0.78
C GLY A 127 -3.88 -16.19 -0.29
N VAL A 128 -4.92 -15.82 -1.03
CA VAL A 128 -5.49 -16.62 -2.12
C VAL A 128 -5.12 -16.02 -3.47
N ASP A 129 -4.67 -16.88 -4.35
CA ASP A 129 -4.37 -16.49 -5.73
C ASP A 129 -5.62 -16.48 -6.61
#